data_bcf616b4f9b4b996fea97b32aba3acec
#
_entry.id   bcf616b4f9b4b996fea97b32aba3acec
#
_cell.length_a   1.000
_cell.length_b   1.000
_cell.length_c   1.000
_cell.angle_alpha   90.00
_cell.angle_beta   90.00
_cell.angle_gamma   90.00
#
_symmetry.space_group_name_H-M   'P 1'
#
loop_
_entity.id
_entity.type
_entity.pdbx_description
1 polymer ?
#
loop_
_entity_poly.entity_id
_entity_poly.type
_entity_poly.pdbx_seq_one_letter_code
_entity_poly.pdbx_strand_id
1 'polypeptide(L)'
;MDTLRVVAIAHNVFRETIRDRILYLVMVFAVVMLGAIVLIPEVANQAHNKVIADLGLAAIHFLGLIVAIFVGTGLVNKEIEKRTVYVLIAKPMSRAEFIVGKHLGLAALLSVLLAIMTAIFLLGLLLVQAEIPLFALLWAAVFIFLELVLIVAAALLFGVFTSSILATLYTIALFLMGHASRALLQLSRLVEDAGFGKVFEVIYLVLPDLERLNLRDAAVYGQIPSAGELLGDALYGLVYTTLLLILAVLVFARRQF
;
A
#
# COMPACT_ATOMS: atom_id res chain seq x y z
N MET A 1 -3.69 -21.81 14.63
CA MET A 1 -3.86 -21.27 13.25
C MET A 1 -3.35 -22.33 12.29
N ASP A 2 -4.20 -22.83 11.41
CA ASP A 2 -3.83 -23.84 10.42
C ASP A 2 -3.28 -23.14 9.17
N THR A 3 -1.99 -23.36 8.90
CA THR A 3 -1.28 -22.72 7.78
C THR A 3 -1.89 -23.08 6.42
N LEU A 4 -2.35 -24.33 6.25
CA LEU A 4 -2.97 -24.79 5.01
C LEU A 4 -4.27 -24.02 4.69
N ARG A 5 -5.06 -23.69 5.72
CA ARG A 5 -6.29 -22.91 5.56
C ARG A 5 -5.98 -21.47 5.17
N VAL A 6 -4.99 -20.84 5.81
CA VAL A 6 -4.55 -19.49 5.47
C VAL A 6 -4.09 -19.40 4.03
N VAL A 7 -3.26 -20.37 3.59
CA VAL A 7 -2.77 -20.44 2.20
C VAL A 7 -3.93 -20.67 1.22
N ALA A 8 -4.91 -21.51 1.56
CA ALA A 8 -6.07 -21.75 0.70
C ALA A 8 -6.92 -20.48 0.52
N ILE A 9 -7.13 -19.70 1.59
CA ILE A 9 -7.85 -18.42 1.53
C ILE A 9 -7.05 -17.42 0.69
N ALA A 10 -5.74 -17.29 0.95
CA ALA A 10 -4.86 -16.38 0.21
C ALA A 10 -4.85 -16.71 -1.29
N HIS A 11 -4.76 -17.98 -1.65
CA HIS A 11 -4.80 -18.44 -3.04
C HIS A 11 -6.14 -18.12 -3.71
N ASN A 12 -7.25 -18.30 -3.00
CA ASN A 12 -8.58 -17.97 -3.54
C ASN A 12 -8.73 -16.47 -3.81
N VAL A 13 -8.34 -15.62 -2.84
CA VAL A 13 -8.35 -14.15 -2.99
C VAL A 13 -7.46 -13.73 -4.17
N PHE A 14 -6.27 -14.28 -4.27
CA PHE A 14 -5.35 -13.99 -5.37
C PHE A 14 -5.98 -14.32 -6.73
N ARG A 15 -6.54 -15.53 -6.89
CA ARG A 15 -7.15 -15.99 -8.16
C ARG A 15 -8.41 -15.20 -8.52
N GLU A 16 -9.24 -14.88 -7.55
CA GLU A 16 -10.45 -14.09 -7.76
C GLU A 16 -10.07 -12.69 -8.24
N THR A 17 -9.14 -12.03 -7.57
CA THR A 17 -8.79 -10.64 -7.84
C THR A 17 -7.94 -10.48 -9.11
N ILE A 18 -7.03 -11.40 -9.41
CA ILE A 18 -6.20 -11.29 -10.64
C ILE A 18 -7.05 -11.38 -11.91
N ARG A 19 -8.19 -12.08 -11.85
CA ARG A 19 -9.13 -12.19 -12.94
C ARG A 19 -9.99 -10.94 -13.12
N ASP A 20 -10.10 -10.12 -12.08
CA ASP A 20 -10.91 -8.91 -12.02
C ASP A 20 -10.14 -7.66 -12.50
N ARG A 21 -9.86 -7.58 -13.82
CA ARG A 21 -9.41 -6.35 -14.50
C ARG A 21 -8.01 -5.82 -14.14
N ILE A 22 -7.19 -6.55 -13.39
CA ILE A 22 -5.82 -6.09 -13.04
C ILE A 22 -4.95 -5.90 -14.29
N LEU A 23 -5.15 -6.70 -15.32
CA LEU A 23 -4.47 -6.53 -16.60
C LEU A 23 -4.69 -5.15 -17.24
N TYR A 24 -5.87 -4.54 -17.03
CA TYR A 24 -6.13 -3.17 -17.49
C TYR A 24 -5.24 -2.14 -16.79
N LEU A 25 -4.95 -2.32 -15.50
CA LEU A 25 -4.06 -1.41 -14.76
C LEU A 25 -2.62 -1.49 -15.29
N VAL A 26 -2.15 -2.69 -15.59
CA VAL A 26 -0.83 -2.89 -16.21
C VAL A 26 -0.78 -2.26 -17.60
N MET A 27 -1.84 -2.40 -18.41
CA MET A 27 -1.92 -1.74 -19.72
C MET A 27 -1.93 -0.22 -19.61
N VAL A 28 -2.73 0.33 -18.68
CA VAL A 28 -2.75 1.78 -18.43
C VAL A 28 -1.36 2.27 -18.03
N PHE A 29 -0.69 1.56 -17.11
CA PHE A 29 0.67 1.87 -16.73
C PHE A 29 1.64 1.84 -17.92
N ALA A 30 1.59 0.80 -18.75
CA ALA A 30 2.45 0.69 -19.92
C ALA A 30 2.23 1.85 -20.90
N VAL A 31 0.96 2.25 -21.14
CA VAL A 31 0.62 3.40 -22.01
C VAL A 31 1.14 4.71 -21.41
N VAL A 32 0.97 4.93 -20.11
CA VAL A 32 1.50 6.11 -19.41
C VAL A 32 3.03 6.17 -19.53
N MET A 33 3.71 5.05 -19.30
CA MET A 33 5.17 4.97 -19.42
C MET A 33 5.67 5.20 -20.86
N LEU A 34 5.00 4.61 -21.85
CA LEU A 34 5.33 4.86 -23.27
C LEU A 34 5.14 6.34 -23.62
N GLY A 35 4.04 6.95 -23.17
CA GLY A 35 3.80 8.39 -23.34
C GLY A 35 4.88 9.24 -22.69
N ALA A 36 5.26 8.90 -21.46
CA ALA A 36 6.33 9.60 -20.74
C ALA A 36 7.68 9.54 -21.46
N ILE A 37 8.07 8.35 -21.93
CA ILE A 37 9.33 8.12 -22.64
C ILE A 37 9.41 8.93 -23.94
N VAL A 38 8.27 9.08 -24.64
CA VAL A 38 8.22 9.81 -25.94
C VAL A 38 8.12 11.32 -25.72
N LEU A 39 7.28 11.78 -24.79
CA LEU A 39 6.92 13.20 -24.66
C LEU A 39 7.86 13.98 -23.73
N ILE A 40 8.35 13.38 -22.63
CA ILE A 40 9.13 14.12 -21.63
C ILE A 40 10.47 14.61 -22.17
N PRO A 41 11.25 13.86 -22.99
CA PRO A 41 12.50 14.36 -23.56
C PRO A 41 12.35 15.65 -24.37
N GLU A 42 11.20 15.84 -25.02
CA GLU A 42 10.94 17.07 -25.81
C GLU A 42 10.69 18.30 -24.93
N VAL A 43 10.23 18.11 -23.69
CA VAL A 43 9.80 19.18 -22.79
C VAL A 43 10.80 19.45 -21.66
N ALA A 44 11.41 18.39 -21.10
CA ALA A 44 12.17 18.47 -19.84
C ALA A 44 13.68 18.66 -20.01
N ASN A 45 14.18 18.84 -21.23
CA ASN A 45 15.59 19.10 -21.55
C ASN A 45 16.55 18.16 -20.79
N GLN A 46 17.52 18.67 -20.01
CA GLN A 46 18.53 17.84 -19.30
C GLN A 46 17.99 17.04 -18.09
N ALA A 47 16.80 17.36 -17.57
CA ALA A 47 16.22 16.67 -16.41
C ALA A 47 15.29 15.51 -16.78
N HIS A 48 15.12 15.19 -18.08
CA HIS A 48 14.12 14.23 -18.55
C HIS A 48 14.21 12.85 -17.87
N ASN A 49 15.41 12.32 -17.64
CA ASN A 49 15.58 11.01 -17.01
C ASN A 49 14.99 10.96 -15.58
N LYS A 50 15.24 12.01 -14.77
CA LYS A 50 14.70 12.08 -13.40
C LYS A 50 13.18 12.23 -13.40
N VAL A 51 12.64 13.02 -14.32
CA VAL A 51 11.18 13.20 -14.46
C VAL A 51 10.50 11.91 -14.87
N ILE A 52 11.09 11.15 -15.82
CA ILE A 52 10.56 9.83 -16.21
C ILE A 52 10.62 8.86 -15.03
N ALA A 53 11.72 8.87 -14.26
CA ALA A 53 11.87 7.99 -13.10
C ALA A 53 10.85 8.31 -11.99
N ASP A 54 10.66 9.59 -11.68
CA ASP A 54 9.69 10.03 -10.68
C ASP A 54 8.25 9.68 -11.11
N LEU A 55 7.90 9.98 -12.35
CA LEU A 55 6.59 9.63 -12.90
C LEU A 55 6.34 8.11 -12.87
N GLY A 56 7.35 7.31 -13.20
CA GLY A 56 7.25 5.86 -13.17
C GLY A 56 6.96 5.32 -11.76
N LEU A 57 7.74 5.74 -10.76
CA LEU A 57 7.51 5.37 -9.36
C LEU A 57 6.18 5.90 -8.84
N ALA A 58 5.82 7.15 -9.18
CA ALA A 58 4.54 7.73 -8.81
C ALA A 58 3.35 6.95 -9.40
N ALA A 59 3.44 6.54 -10.67
CA ALA A 59 2.40 5.75 -11.32
C ALA A 59 2.28 4.34 -10.72
N ILE A 60 3.40 3.66 -10.41
CA ILE A 60 3.43 2.37 -9.71
C ILE A 60 2.73 2.51 -8.37
N HIS A 61 3.11 3.51 -7.58
CA HIS A 61 2.52 3.76 -6.27
C HIS A 61 1.03 4.06 -6.35
N PHE A 62 0.62 4.99 -7.22
CA PHE A 62 -0.77 5.43 -7.36
C PHE A 62 -1.70 4.29 -7.81
N LEU A 63 -1.30 3.52 -8.84
CA LEU A 63 -2.11 2.39 -9.31
C LEU A 63 -2.16 1.25 -8.29
N GLY A 64 -1.04 0.98 -7.61
CA GLY A 64 -1.00 0.04 -6.49
C GLY A 64 -1.90 0.48 -5.33
N LEU A 65 -1.91 1.77 -5.01
CA LEU A 65 -2.75 2.37 -3.96
C LEU A 65 -4.24 2.21 -4.28
N ILE A 66 -4.66 2.42 -5.52
CA ILE A 66 -6.03 2.17 -5.97
C ILE A 66 -6.43 0.72 -5.68
N VAL A 67 -5.57 -0.24 -6.04
CA VAL A 67 -5.85 -1.66 -5.77
C VAL A 67 -5.90 -1.93 -4.26
N ALA A 68 -4.93 -1.45 -3.49
CA ALA A 68 -4.86 -1.65 -2.05
C ALA A 68 -6.12 -1.14 -1.33
N ILE A 69 -6.60 0.06 -1.70
CA ILE A 69 -7.78 0.67 -1.08
C ILE A 69 -9.06 -0.03 -1.54
N PHE A 70 -9.36 -0.03 -2.85
CA PHE A 70 -10.67 -0.46 -3.35
C PHE A 70 -10.89 -1.97 -3.26
N VAL A 71 -9.86 -2.76 -3.54
CA VAL A 71 -9.95 -4.20 -3.39
C VAL A 71 -9.90 -4.57 -1.91
N GLY A 72 -8.99 -3.95 -1.13
CA GLY A 72 -8.83 -4.21 0.30
C GLY A 72 -10.12 -3.97 1.09
N THR A 73 -10.77 -2.83 0.90
CA THR A 73 -12.04 -2.51 1.57
C THR A 73 -13.19 -3.40 1.09
N GLY A 74 -13.19 -3.82 -0.19
CA GLY A 74 -14.22 -4.69 -0.76
C GLY A 74 -14.12 -6.14 -0.32
N LEU A 75 -12.93 -6.64 0.04
CA LEU A 75 -12.71 -8.07 0.35
C LEU A 75 -13.52 -8.61 1.53
N VAL A 76 -13.73 -7.80 2.56
CA VAL A 76 -14.50 -8.20 3.75
C VAL A 76 -15.95 -7.76 3.62
N ASN A 77 -16.18 -6.53 3.16
CA ASN A 77 -17.53 -5.98 3.07
C ASN A 77 -18.45 -6.76 2.14
N LYS A 78 -17.94 -7.18 0.95
CA LYS A 78 -18.73 -8.00 0.01
C LYS A 78 -19.24 -9.32 0.64
N GLU A 79 -18.45 -9.94 1.51
CA GLU A 79 -18.85 -11.17 2.17
C GLU A 79 -19.81 -10.93 3.33
N ILE A 80 -19.66 -9.82 4.06
CA ILE A 80 -20.58 -9.40 5.10
C ILE A 80 -21.94 -9.06 4.49
N GLU A 81 -21.98 -8.24 3.43
CA GLU A 81 -23.22 -7.83 2.75
C GLU A 81 -23.96 -9.01 2.09
N LYS A 82 -23.22 -9.94 1.47
CA LYS A 82 -23.79 -11.13 0.85
C LYS A 82 -24.16 -12.23 1.85
N ARG A 83 -23.93 -12.00 3.15
CA ARG A 83 -24.14 -13.00 4.22
C ARG A 83 -23.36 -14.32 4.00
N THR A 84 -22.37 -14.34 3.12
CA THR A 84 -21.52 -15.51 2.87
C THR A 84 -20.61 -15.84 4.04
N VAL A 85 -20.42 -14.88 4.96
CA VAL A 85 -19.75 -15.10 6.26
C VAL A 85 -20.41 -16.23 7.06
N TYR A 86 -21.73 -16.46 6.91
CA TYR A 86 -22.42 -17.59 7.57
C TYR A 86 -21.95 -18.96 7.07
N VAL A 87 -21.48 -19.08 5.83
CA VAL A 87 -20.89 -20.31 5.30
C VAL A 87 -19.54 -20.60 5.96
N LEU A 88 -18.82 -19.56 6.41
CA LEU A 88 -17.57 -19.68 7.16
C LEU A 88 -17.81 -20.20 8.59
N ILE A 89 -18.99 -19.92 9.19
CA ILE A 89 -19.39 -20.43 10.50
C ILE A 89 -19.65 -21.95 10.44
N ALA A 90 -20.12 -22.44 9.29
CA ALA A 90 -20.33 -23.89 9.07
C ALA A 90 -19.01 -24.68 8.87
N LYS A 91 -17.91 -24.01 8.53
CA LYS A 91 -16.58 -24.62 8.46
C LYS A 91 -15.75 -24.20 9.69
N PRO A 92 -14.94 -25.11 10.29
CA PRO A 92 -14.14 -24.79 11.48
C PRO A 92 -12.94 -23.90 11.11
N MET A 93 -13.18 -22.65 10.69
CA MET A 93 -12.16 -21.65 10.41
C MET A 93 -12.12 -20.59 11.50
N SER A 94 -10.93 -20.23 11.97
CA SER A 94 -10.78 -19.13 12.91
C SER A 94 -10.89 -17.77 12.20
N ARG A 95 -11.39 -16.77 12.92
CA ARG A 95 -11.53 -15.39 12.41
C ARG A 95 -10.16 -14.78 12.04
N ALA A 96 -9.11 -15.20 12.75
CA ALA A 96 -7.73 -14.81 12.45
C ALA A 96 -7.25 -15.41 11.11
N GLU A 97 -7.52 -16.69 10.85
CA GLU A 97 -7.19 -17.34 9.57
C GLU A 97 -7.84 -16.63 8.38
N PHE A 98 -9.09 -16.18 8.57
CA PHE A 98 -9.82 -15.44 7.55
C PHE A 98 -9.16 -14.08 7.23
N ILE A 99 -8.92 -13.23 8.23
CA ILE A 99 -8.35 -11.89 8.03
C ILE A 99 -6.91 -11.98 7.50
N VAL A 100 -6.07 -12.83 8.11
CA VAL A 100 -4.68 -13.01 7.69
C VAL A 100 -4.60 -13.61 6.28
N GLY A 101 -5.45 -14.60 5.96
CA GLY A 101 -5.51 -15.18 4.63
C GLY A 101 -5.89 -14.15 3.56
N LYS A 102 -6.87 -13.29 3.83
CA LYS A 102 -7.25 -12.21 2.90
C LYS A 102 -6.13 -11.19 2.71
N HIS A 103 -5.48 -10.78 3.80
CA HIS A 103 -4.34 -9.88 3.73
C HIS A 103 -3.20 -10.46 2.88
N LEU A 104 -2.79 -11.71 3.15
CA LEU A 104 -1.72 -12.37 2.40
C LEU A 104 -2.08 -12.58 0.92
N GLY A 105 -3.33 -12.89 0.62
CA GLY A 105 -3.79 -13.03 -0.77
C GLY A 105 -3.69 -11.73 -1.55
N LEU A 106 -4.08 -10.60 -0.94
CA LEU A 106 -3.98 -9.29 -1.58
C LEU A 106 -2.52 -8.77 -1.61
N ALA A 107 -1.72 -9.06 -0.58
CA ALA A 107 -0.30 -8.76 -0.59
C ALA A 107 0.44 -9.52 -1.71
N ALA A 108 0.14 -10.81 -1.91
CA ALA A 108 0.68 -11.59 -3.02
C ALA A 108 0.27 -11.03 -4.39
N LEU A 109 -0.98 -10.57 -4.52
CA LEU A 109 -1.44 -9.91 -5.73
C LEU A 109 -0.68 -8.61 -6.01
N LEU A 110 -0.54 -7.75 -4.99
CA LEU A 110 0.21 -6.49 -5.11
C LEU A 110 1.67 -6.75 -5.45
N SER A 111 2.30 -7.78 -4.87
CA SER A 111 3.69 -8.13 -5.18
C SER A 111 3.87 -8.48 -6.68
N VAL A 112 2.96 -9.26 -7.26
CA VAL A 112 2.98 -9.61 -8.69
C VAL A 112 2.71 -8.38 -9.55
N LEU A 113 1.70 -7.58 -9.20
CA LEU A 113 1.34 -6.36 -9.94
C LEU A 113 2.52 -5.37 -9.95
N LEU A 114 3.08 -5.06 -8.79
CA LEU A 114 4.21 -4.13 -8.69
C LEU A 114 5.47 -4.68 -9.38
N ALA A 115 5.74 -5.98 -9.29
CA ALA A 115 6.88 -6.59 -9.96
C ALA A 115 6.77 -6.43 -11.49
N ILE A 116 5.58 -6.67 -12.08
CA ILE A 116 5.36 -6.50 -13.52
C ILE A 116 5.52 -5.01 -13.90
N MET A 117 4.90 -4.09 -13.16
CA MET A 117 5.00 -2.65 -13.43
C MET A 117 6.44 -2.15 -13.28
N THR A 118 7.16 -2.59 -12.24
CA THR A 118 8.58 -2.26 -12.05
C THR A 118 9.44 -2.82 -13.18
N ALA A 119 9.17 -4.03 -13.66
CA ALA A 119 9.89 -4.60 -14.81
C ALA A 119 9.66 -3.79 -16.09
N ILE A 120 8.42 -3.40 -16.40
CA ILE A 120 8.10 -2.52 -17.54
C ILE A 120 8.81 -1.16 -17.39
N PHE A 121 8.77 -0.59 -16.19
CA PHE A 121 9.42 0.69 -15.88
C PHE A 121 10.94 0.64 -16.10
N LEU A 122 11.61 -0.36 -15.55
CA LEU A 122 13.06 -0.52 -15.69
C LEU A 122 13.46 -0.82 -17.14
N LEU A 123 12.68 -1.63 -17.85
CA LEU A 123 12.88 -1.85 -19.29
C LEU A 123 12.77 -0.55 -20.08
N GLY A 124 11.77 0.29 -19.77
CA GLY A 124 11.63 1.61 -20.37
C GLY A 124 12.83 2.50 -20.16
N LEU A 125 13.36 2.58 -18.93
CA LEU A 125 14.56 3.34 -18.61
C LEU A 125 15.82 2.82 -19.33
N LEU A 126 15.96 1.52 -19.45
CA LEU A 126 17.07 0.90 -20.19
C LEU A 126 17.01 1.21 -21.68
N LEU A 127 15.81 1.24 -22.29
CA LEU A 127 15.65 1.57 -23.71
C LEU A 127 16.05 3.02 -24.05
N VAL A 128 15.80 3.96 -23.12
CA VAL A 128 16.23 5.37 -23.29
C VAL A 128 17.63 5.63 -22.77
N GLN A 129 18.35 4.59 -22.37
CA GLN A 129 19.72 4.69 -21.82
C GLN A 129 19.83 5.71 -20.67
N ALA A 130 18.82 5.75 -19.80
CA ALA A 130 18.76 6.68 -18.70
C ALA A 130 19.88 6.36 -17.67
N GLU A 131 20.69 7.34 -17.37
CA GLU A 131 21.71 7.26 -16.30
C GLU A 131 21.04 7.44 -14.93
N ILE A 132 20.41 6.37 -14.43
CA ILE A 132 19.70 6.38 -13.14
C ILE A 132 20.16 5.18 -12.29
N PRO A 133 20.25 5.34 -10.96
CA PRO A 133 20.66 4.27 -10.06
C PRO A 133 19.56 3.19 -9.95
N LEU A 134 19.60 2.19 -10.84
CA LEU A 134 18.59 1.09 -10.90
C LEU A 134 18.39 0.40 -9.56
N PHE A 135 19.46 0.23 -8.78
CA PHE A 135 19.40 -0.38 -7.45
C PHE A 135 18.54 0.43 -6.47
N ALA A 136 18.64 1.77 -6.53
CA ALA A 136 17.80 2.66 -5.72
C ALA A 136 16.32 2.56 -6.09
N LEU A 137 16.01 2.47 -7.39
CA LEU A 137 14.64 2.31 -7.88
C LEU A 137 14.02 0.97 -7.44
N LEU A 138 14.81 -0.10 -7.40
CA LEU A 138 14.34 -1.39 -6.86
C LEU A 138 14.00 -1.30 -5.37
N TRP A 139 14.83 -0.61 -4.56
CA TRP A 139 14.51 -0.37 -3.15
C TRP A 139 13.23 0.46 -2.99
N ALA A 140 13.07 1.51 -3.81
CA ALA A 140 11.83 2.29 -3.79
C ALA A 140 10.60 1.42 -4.11
N ALA A 141 10.68 0.53 -5.10
CA ALA A 141 9.59 -0.40 -5.41
C ALA A 141 9.26 -1.36 -4.25
N VAL A 142 10.29 -1.86 -3.54
CA VAL A 142 10.10 -2.70 -2.34
C VAL A 142 9.42 -1.91 -1.22
N PHE A 143 9.80 -0.66 -1.00
CA PHE A 143 9.20 0.18 0.05
C PHE A 143 7.79 0.62 -0.31
N ILE A 144 7.49 0.90 -1.58
CA ILE A 144 6.12 1.07 -2.08
C ILE A 144 5.28 -0.18 -1.76
N PHE A 145 5.82 -1.38 -2.00
CA PHE A 145 5.12 -2.62 -1.64
C PHE A 145 4.82 -2.71 -0.13
N LEU A 146 5.79 -2.42 0.74
CA LEU A 146 5.60 -2.45 2.19
C LEU A 146 4.53 -1.44 2.65
N GLU A 147 4.54 -0.24 2.09
CA GLU A 147 3.52 0.78 2.34
C GLU A 147 2.13 0.29 1.93
N LEU A 148 1.99 -0.25 0.72
CA LEU A 148 0.71 -0.75 0.22
C LEU A 148 0.19 -1.94 1.03
N VAL A 149 1.07 -2.81 1.51
CA VAL A 149 0.72 -3.92 2.41
C VAL A 149 0.16 -3.39 3.75
N LEU A 150 0.73 -2.31 4.29
CA LEU A 150 0.21 -1.62 5.47
C LEU A 150 -1.19 -1.01 5.19
N ILE A 151 -1.36 -0.34 4.04
CA ILE A 151 -2.66 0.23 3.63
C ILE A 151 -3.73 -0.86 3.47
N VAL A 152 -3.38 -2.04 2.94
CA VAL A 152 -4.29 -3.19 2.88
C VAL A 152 -4.74 -3.63 4.28
N ALA A 153 -3.83 -3.66 5.26
CA ALA A 153 -4.19 -4.02 6.63
C ALA A 153 -5.17 -3.00 7.24
N ALA A 154 -4.96 -1.70 6.97
CA ALA A 154 -5.88 -0.64 7.37
C ALA A 154 -7.25 -0.77 6.66
N ALA A 155 -7.25 -1.04 5.35
CA ALA A 155 -8.47 -1.26 4.57
C ALA A 155 -9.31 -2.43 5.11
N LEU A 156 -8.64 -3.54 5.47
CA LEU A 156 -9.29 -4.68 6.11
C LEU A 156 -9.84 -4.32 7.50
N LEU A 157 -9.07 -3.58 8.31
CA LEU A 157 -9.51 -3.13 9.63
C LEU A 157 -10.79 -2.29 9.51
N PHE A 158 -10.80 -1.25 8.66
CA PHE A 158 -11.98 -0.41 8.48
C PHE A 158 -13.14 -1.18 7.84
N GLY A 159 -12.86 -2.08 6.89
CA GLY A 159 -13.85 -2.93 6.25
C GLY A 159 -14.58 -3.89 7.21
N VAL A 160 -13.95 -4.25 8.32
CA VAL A 160 -14.57 -5.14 9.32
C VAL A 160 -15.71 -4.46 10.07
N PHE A 161 -15.63 -3.16 10.38
CA PHE A 161 -16.62 -2.50 11.26
C PHE A 161 -17.45 -1.41 10.58
N THR A 162 -17.13 -1.03 9.33
CA THR A 162 -17.88 0.00 8.59
C THR A 162 -18.43 -0.55 7.26
N SER A 163 -19.22 0.25 6.56
CA SER A 163 -19.63 -0.03 5.18
C SER A 163 -18.46 0.16 4.20
N SER A 164 -18.55 -0.43 3.00
CA SER A 164 -17.50 -0.37 1.98
C SER A 164 -17.09 1.07 1.64
N ILE A 165 -18.06 2.00 1.52
CA ILE A 165 -17.80 3.41 1.22
C ILE A 165 -17.04 4.09 2.36
N LEU A 166 -17.49 3.91 3.61
CA LEU A 166 -16.83 4.51 4.78
C LEU A 166 -15.44 3.91 5.00
N ALA A 167 -15.27 2.61 4.81
CA ALA A 167 -13.97 1.95 4.89
C ALA A 167 -12.97 2.55 3.87
N THR A 168 -13.43 2.79 2.64
CA THR A 168 -12.64 3.43 1.59
C THR A 168 -12.24 4.85 2.01
N LEU A 169 -13.19 5.66 2.50
CA LEU A 169 -12.91 7.03 2.96
C LEU A 169 -11.92 7.05 4.13
N TYR A 170 -12.09 6.19 5.12
CA TYR A 170 -11.18 6.10 6.26
C TYR A 170 -9.78 5.63 5.84
N THR A 171 -9.68 4.72 4.88
CA THR A 171 -8.39 4.26 4.37
C THR A 171 -7.68 5.37 3.59
N ILE A 172 -8.41 6.14 2.76
CA ILE A 172 -7.86 7.32 2.07
C ILE A 172 -7.42 8.38 3.10
N ALA A 173 -8.25 8.65 4.11
CA ALA A 173 -7.90 9.60 5.17
C ALA A 173 -6.63 9.16 5.92
N LEU A 174 -6.51 7.89 6.29
CA LEU A 174 -5.32 7.35 6.94
C LEU A 174 -4.08 7.49 6.04
N PHE A 175 -4.21 7.21 4.73
CA PHE A 175 -3.13 7.39 3.78
C PHE A 175 -2.66 8.85 3.71
N LEU A 176 -3.58 9.79 3.54
CA LEU A 176 -3.25 11.22 3.46
C LEU A 176 -2.65 11.75 4.77
N MET A 177 -3.25 11.39 5.91
CA MET A 177 -2.76 11.80 7.22
C MET A 177 -1.43 11.12 7.57
N GLY A 178 -1.23 9.89 7.16
CA GLY A 178 0.02 9.16 7.35
C GLY A 178 1.21 9.81 6.63
N HIS A 179 1.01 10.32 5.41
CA HIS A 179 2.01 11.11 4.70
C HIS A 179 2.19 12.51 5.28
N ALA A 180 1.14 13.11 5.86
CA ALA A 180 1.21 14.40 6.53
C ALA A 180 1.69 14.31 8.00
N SER A 181 1.99 13.12 8.53
CA SER A 181 2.28 12.90 9.95
C SER A 181 3.42 13.75 10.48
N ARG A 182 4.52 13.88 9.73
CA ARG A 182 5.66 14.74 10.08
C ARG A 182 5.30 16.22 10.07
N ALA A 183 4.47 16.67 9.14
CA ALA A 183 3.98 18.04 9.11
C ALA A 183 3.07 18.34 10.31
N LEU A 184 2.25 17.37 10.74
CA LEU A 184 1.45 17.48 11.96
C LEU A 184 2.32 17.64 13.21
N LEU A 185 3.42 16.90 13.30
CA LEU A 185 4.39 17.03 14.40
C LEU A 185 5.09 18.40 14.38
N GLN A 186 5.39 18.95 13.20
CA GLN A 186 5.94 20.31 13.09
C GLN A 186 4.91 21.36 13.52
N LEU A 187 3.66 21.23 13.09
CA LEU A 187 2.57 22.10 13.49
C LEU A 187 2.34 22.08 15.01
N SER A 188 2.44 20.92 15.66
CA SER A 188 2.29 20.83 17.11
C SER A 188 3.27 21.71 17.90
N ARG A 189 4.47 21.95 17.32
CA ARG A 189 5.53 22.78 17.92
C ARG A 189 5.36 24.28 17.62
N LEU A 190 4.59 24.62 16.58
CA LEU A 190 4.36 26.01 16.16
C LEU A 190 3.08 26.62 16.75
N VAL A 191 2.17 25.77 17.23
CA VAL A 191 0.93 26.22 17.86
C VAL A 191 1.21 26.66 19.29
N GLU A 192 0.94 27.95 19.61
CA GLU A 192 1.14 28.54 20.93
C GLU A 192 0.20 27.95 22.00
N ASP A 193 -0.98 27.47 21.59
CA ASP A 193 -1.93 26.81 22.49
C ASP A 193 -1.50 25.37 22.79
N ALA A 194 -1.10 25.15 24.03
CA ALA A 194 -0.65 23.83 24.51
C ALA A 194 -1.73 22.73 24.38
N GLY A 195 -3.02 23.07 24.32
CA GLY A 195 -4.12 22.14 24.15
C GLY A 195 -4.15 21.57 22.73
N PHE A 196 -4.13 22.46 21.72
CA PHE A 196 -4.10 22.06 20.31
C PHE A 196 -2.77 21.35 19.95
N GLY A 197 -1.64 21.80 20.46
CA GLY A 197 -0.35 21.17 20.26
C GLY A 197 -0.36 19.67 20.68
N LYS A 198 -0.93 19.38 21.85
CA LYS A 198 -1.09 17.99 22.33
C LYS A 198 -2.00 17.14 21.45
N VAL A 199 -3.05 17.71 20.87
CA VAL A 199 -3.94 16.97 19.96
C VAL A 199 -3.16 16.50 18.72
N PHE A 200 -2.36 17.37 18.09
CA PHE A 200 -1.52 17.00 16.95
C PHE A 200 -0.47 15.95 17.31
N GLU A 201 0.12 16.03 18.51
CA GLU A 201 1.07 15.04 19.00
C GLU A 201 0.41 13.66 19.20
N VAL A 202 -0.78 13.60 19.78
CA VAL A 202 -1.53 12.35 19.94
C VAL A 202 -1.93 11.77 18.58
N ILE A 203 -2.37 12.59 17.62
CA ILE A 203 -2.68 12.15 16.26
C ILE A 203 -1.43 11.55 15.62
N TYR A 204 -0.27 12.20 15.73
CA TYR A 204 1.01 11.69 15.22
C TYR A 204 1.39 10.34 15.84
N LEU A 205 1.17 10.15 17.14
CA LEU A 205 1.49 8.89 17.82
C LEU A 205 0.58 7.72 17.41
N VAL A 206 -0.67 8.02 17.04
CA VAL A 206 -1.67 7.00 16.65
C VAL A 206 -1.62 6.67 15.17
N LEU A 207 -1.23 7.61 14.31
CA LEU A 207 -1.17 7.39 12.87
C LEU A 207 0.15 6.73 12.45
N PRO A 208 0.14 5.88 11.39
CA PRO A 208 1.37 5.40 10.80
C PRO A 208 2.13 6.54 10.13
N ASP A 209 3.43 6.67 10.38
CA ASP A 209 4.32 7.55 9.62
C ASP A 209 4.67 6.86 8.27
N LEU A 210 3.83 7.08 7.26
CA LEU A 210 4.02 6.50 5.92
C LEU A 210 5.22 7.12 5.19
N GLU A 211 5.65 8.32 5.60
CA GLU A 211 6.82 8.97 5.01
C GLU A 211 8.14 8.20 5.28
N ARG A 212 8.17 7.34 6.31
CA ARG A 212 9.29 6.40 6.53
C ARG A 212 9.40 5.36 5.41
N LEU A 213 8.28 5.01 4.80
CA LEU A 213 8.22 4.03 3.71
C LEU A 213 8.34 4.69 2.32
N ASN A 214 8.44 6.02 2.25
CA ASN A 214 8.55 6.77 1.01
C ASN A 214 10.03 6.98 0.63
N LEU A 215 10.56 6.11 -0.22
CA LEU A 215 11.92 6.25 -0.77
C LEU A 215 11.96 6.81 -2.19
N ARG A 216 10.84 7.31 -2.73
CA ARG A 216 10.74 7.71 -4.15
C ARG A 216 11.74 8.81 -4.50
N ASP A 217 11.72 9.91 -3.76
CA ASP A 217 12.61 11.05 -4.00
C ASP A 217 14.08 10.63 -3.83
N ALA A 218 14.39 9.94 -2.74
CA ALA A 218 15.74 9.45 -2.46
C ALA A 218 16.25 8.54 -3.59
N ALA A 219 15.39 7.67 -4.14
CA ALA A 219 15.75 6.75 -5.22
C ALA A 219 16.05 7.47 -6.54
N VAL A 220 15.23 8.48 -6.92
CA VAL A 220 15.43 9.26 -8.15
C VAL A 220 16.76 10.04 -8.12
N TYR A 221 17.15 10.52 -6.93
CA TYR A 221 18.41 11.23 -6.74
C TYR A 221 19.59 10.32 -6.37
N GLY A 222 19.40 9.01 -6.27
CA GLY A 222 20.45 8.05 -5.92
C GLY A 222 20.90 8.12 -4.45
N GLN A 223 20.14 8.79 -3.60
CA GLN A 223 20.40 8.97 -2.17
C GLN A 223 19.71 7.85 -1.37
N ILE A 224 20.33 6.68 -1.34
CA ILE A 224 19.78 5.55 -0.57
C ILE A 224 20.16 5.70 0.90
N PRO A 225 19.21 5.59 1.85
CA PRO A 225 19.50 5.52 3.27
C PRO A 225 20.44 4.36 3.61
N SER A 226 21.08 4.43 4.76
CA SER A 226 21.93 3.34 5.25
C SER A 226 21.13 2.03 5.42
N ALA A 227 21.81 0.88 5.33
CA ALA A 227 21.15 -0.42 5.50
C ALA A 227 20.43 -0.55 6.86
N GLY A 228 20.97 0.11 7.91
CA GLY A 228 20.33 0.14 9.23
C GLY A 228 19.01 0.93 9.23
N GLU A 229 18.96 2.07 8.55
CA GLU A 229 17.75 2.88 8.40
C GLU A 229 16.70 2.13 7.57
N LEU A 230 17.08 1.55 6.42
CA LEU A 230 16.19 0.74 5.60
C LEU A 230 15.58 -0.41 6.39
N LEU A 231 16.40 -1.13 7.17
CA LEU A 231 15.91 -2.23 8.01
C LEU A 231 14.96 -1.71 9.10
N GLY A 232 15.30 -0.60 9.75
CA GLY A 232 14.47 0.03 10.77
C GLY A 232 13.09 0.43 10.24
N ASP A 233 13.05 1.09 9.07
CA ASP A 233 11.81 1.54 8.45
C ASP A 233 10.98 0.37 7.91
N ALA A 234 11.61 -0.67 7.34
CA ALA A 234 10.91 -1.88 6.93
C ALA A 234 10.30 -2.63 8.13
N LEU A 235 11.06 -2.77 9.24
CA LEU A 235 10.55 -3.36 10.49
C LEU A 235 9.39 -2.55 11.07
N TYR A 236 9.49 -1.22 11.04
CA TYR A 236 8.40 -0.34 11.44
C TYR A 236 7.12 -0.63 10.65
N GLY A 237 7.20 -0.69 9.32
CA GLY A 237 6.07 -0.99 8.45
C GLY A 237 5.45 -2.36 8.75
N LEU A 238 6.26 -3.40 8.94
CA LEU A 238 5.81 -4.75 9.26
C LEU A 238 5.15 -4.84 10.64
N VAL A 239 5.73 -4.18 11.66
CA VAL A 239 5.15 -4.13 13.02
C VAL A 239 3.81 -3.42 13.00
N TYR A 240 3.72 -2.27 12.31
CA TYR A 240 2.49 -1.52 12.20
C TYR A 240 1.41 -2.30 11.43
N THR A 241 1.77 -2.96 10.33
CA THR A 241 0.88 -3.88 9.59
C THR A 241 0.34 -4.97 10.51
N THR A 242 1.21 -5.60 11.30
CA THR A 242 0.82 -6.66 12.24
C THR A 242 -0.13 -6.13 13.31
N LEU A 243 0.13 -4.94 13.85
CA LEU A 243 -0.76 -4.26 14.81
C LEU A 243 -2.16 -4.05 14.24
N LEU A 244 -2.25 -3.52 13.01
CA LEU A 244 -3.55 -3.29 12.34
C LEU A 244 -4.30 -4.61 12.10
N LEU A 245 -3.59 -5.68 11.72
CA LEU A 245 -4.20 -7.00 11.55
C LEU A 245 -4.71 -7.59 12.88
N ILE A 246 -3.96 -7.44 13.97
CA ILE A 246 -4.41 -7.86 15.29
C ILE A 246 -5.68 -7.10 15.68
N LEU A 247 -5.72 -5.78 15.48
CA LEU A 247 -6.90 -4.96 15.72
C LEU A 247 -8.08 -5.41 14.85
N ALA A 248 -7.84 -5.68 13.56
CA ALA A 248 -8.87 -6.18 12.65
C ALA A 248 -9.47 -7.50 13.13
N VAL A 249 -8.62 -8.45 13.59
CA VAL A 249 -9.08 -9.73 14.14
C VAL A 249 -9.87 -9.54 15.42
N LEU A 250 -9.42 -8.68 16.35
CA LEU A 250 -10.12 -8.40 17.61
C LEU A 250 -11.49 -7.76 17.39
N VAL A 251 -11.57 -6.78 16.48
CA VAL A 251 -12.84 -6.13 16.12
C VAL A 251 -13.79 -7.14 15.45
N PHE A 252 -13.26 -7.93 14.50
CA PHE A 252 -14.04 -8.98 13.83
C PHE A 252 -14.51 -10.06 14.82
N ALA A 253 -13.72 -10.34 15.87
CA ALA A 253 -14.10 -11.30 16.90
C ALA A 253 -15.29 -10.86 17.74
N ARG A 254 -15.45 -9.55 17.95
CA ARG A 254 -16.55 -8.99 18.75
C ARG A 254 -17.83 -8.76 17.95
N ARG A 255 -17.78 -8.80 16.64
CA ARG A 255 -18.97 -8.61 15.79
C ARG A 255 -19.83 -9.88 15.84
N GLN A 256 -21.06 -9.72 16.31
CA GLN A 256 -22.10 -10.75 16.24
C GLN A 256 -22.75 -10.65 14.85
N PHE A 257 -22.76 -11.76 14.12
CA PHE A 257 -23.41 -11.89 12.81
C PHE A 257 -24.72 -12.62 12.95
#